data_97263ec7a798b51deeb976e764e4c0ac
#
_entry.id   97263ec7a798b51deeb976e764e4c0ac
#
_cell.length_a   1.000
_cell.length_b   1.000
_cell.length_c   1.000
_cell.angle_alpha   90.00
_cell.angle_beta   90.00
_cell.angle_gamma   90.00
#
_symmetry.space_group_name_H-M   'P 1'
#
loop_
_entity.id
_entity.type
_entity.pdbx_description
1 polymer ?
#
loop_
_entity_poly.entity_id
_entity_poly.type
_entity_poly.pdbx_seq_one_letter_code
_entity_poly.pdbx_strand_id
1 'polypeptide(L)'
;MRKRCFALCMAALLLTACSEEQTADPGGESAVSPESAGNTANEETTLPAGETEESVEVVVEPYADIRYFEDDPGSKEVYEAGTFREEDIYTFTFNEGTVLEGSEELQAQIMEEGKNPGLGVRALHEQGITGEGVRVAIIDQNLLLDHPEFAGKIEDYYDTGCDQPADSGSMHAPGVTSLLVGESIGVAPGATVYFAAAPSWNGDSAYYADGLNWIVEQNEKLPEGEKIRVVSVSAAPSGEWSPFTENLEMYDQAVEAAQAAGIVVLDCRTGEETGFIASAFFDPTAREDPTACTGGWPSNPMTVSPSEIGVPCSYRTVAEEYWEGETSYQYDGIGGLSWGIPYAAGVLALGWQVAPELDGETMLQLLKDSCATAHDGSHIIDPAAFIEAVREAHGQS
;
A
#
# COMPACT_ATOMS: atom_id res chain seq x y z
N MET A 1 17.87 -30.78 5.46
CA MET A 1 18.20 -29.90 4.33
C MET A 1 17.05 -30.01 3.34
N ARG A 2 15.98 -29.26 3.56
CA ARG A 2 14.89 -29.11 2.60
C ARG A 2 15.28 -27.96 1.67
N LYS A 3 15.41 -28.23 0.40
CA LYS A 3 15.60 -27.20 -0.62
C LYS A 3 14.28 -26.39 -0.67
N ARG A 4 14.30 -25.20 -0.07
CA ARG A 4 13.22 -24.23 -0.26
C ARG A 4 13.32 -23.74 -1.71
N CYS A 5 12.42 -24.21 -2.59
CA CYS A 5 12.27 -23.64 -3.91
C CYS A 5 11.57 -22.30 -3.73
N PHE A 6 12.28 -21.21 -3.90
CA PHE A 6 11.71 -19.88 -4.04
C PHE A 6 10.74 -19.89 -5.23
N ALA A 7 9.47 -19.85 -4.95
CA ALA A 7 8.50 -19.34 -5.89
C ALA A 7 8.63 -17.81 -5.82
N LEU A 8 9.50 -17.25 -6.65
CA LEU A 8 9.58 -15.82 -6.91
C LEU A 8 8.25 -15.44 -7.60
N CYS A 9 7.20 -15.22 -6.82
CA CYS A 9 5.98 -14.62 -7.31
C CYS A 9 6.32 -13.18 -7.69
N MET A 10 6.31 -12.92 -9.00
CA MET A 10 6.44 -11.60 -9.59
C MET A 10 5.37 -10.65 -9.01
N ALA A 11 5.68 -9.99 -7.91
CA ALA A 11 4.96 -8.82 -7.42
C ALA A 11 5.40 -7.54 -8.16
N ALA A 12 6.12 -7.66 -9.29
CA ALA A 12 6.68 -6.55 -10.06
C ALA A 12 5.72 -5.98 -11.12
N LEU A 13 4.40 -6.25 -11.07
CA LEU A 13 3.47 -5.87 -12.14
C LEU A 13 2.44 -4.81 -11.77
N LEU A 14 2.55 -4.16 -10.61
CA LEU A 14 1.58 -3.11 -10.20
C LEU A 14 2.16 -1.70 -10.15
N LEU A 15 3.38 -1.44 -10.60
CA LEU A 15 4.02 -0.12 -10.49
C LEU A 15 4.34 0.59 -11.82
N THR A 16 3.84 0.12 -12.98
CA THR A 16 4.08 0.82 -14.24
C THR A 16 2.80 0.99 -15.06
N ALA A 17 2.00 1.95 -14.67
CA ALA A 17 1.01 2.53 -15.57
C ALA A 17 1.01 4.05 -15.37
N CYS A 18 1.90 4.73 -16.05
CA CYS A 18 1.78 6.08 -16.59
C CYS A 18 3.13 6.51 -17.17
N SER A 19 3.41 6.17 -18.41
CA SER A 19 4.28 6.97 -19.26
C SER A 19 3.61 7.11 -20.62
N GLU A 20 3.15 8.31 -20.90
CA GLU A 20 2.57 8.69 -22.19
C GLU A 20 3.55 8.45 -23.34
N GLU A 21 3.12 7.69 -24.34
CA GLU A 21 3.74 7.63 -25.64
C GLU A 21 3.56 8.96 -26.39
N GLN A 22 4.66 9.65 -26.62
CA GLN A 22 4.72 10.67 -27.69
C GLN A 22 4.91 9.96 -29.02
N THR A 23 3.94 10.17 -29.91
CA THR A 23 3.92 9.76 -31.30
C THR A 23 5.07 10.39 -32.08
N ALA A 24 5.84 9.60 -32.80
CA ALA A 24 6.69 10.02 -33.91
C ALA A 24 6.39 9.17 -35.16
N ASP A 25 6.16 9.86 -36.24
CA ASP A 25 5.75 9.47 -37.58
C ASP A 25 6.83 8.67 -38.33
N PRO A 26 6.48 7.77 -39.28
CA PRO A 26 7.41 6.83 -39.90
C PRO A 26 7.96 7.35 -41.22
N GLY A 27 9.24 7.07 -41.47
CA GLY A 27 9.80 7.33 -42.81
C GLY A 27 11.22 6.79 -43.05
N GLY A 28 11.34 5.73 -43.85
CA GLY A 28 12.44 5.58 -44.80
C GLY A 28 13.48 4.46 -44.57
N GLU A 29 13.25 3.31 -45.20
CA GLU A 29 14.15 2.46 -46.01
C GLU A 29 15.69 2.58 -45.81
N SER A 30 16.50 1.55 -45.70
CA SER A 30 16.81 0.42 -46.55
C SER A 30 18.19 -0.15 -46.18
N ALA A 31 18.24 -1.42 -46.03
CA ALA A 31 19.26 -2.42 -46.35
C ALA A 31 20.75 -2.08 -46.58
N VAL A 32 21.66 -2.87 -46.04
CA VAL A 32 22.56 -3.84 -46.71
C VAL A 32 23.73 -4.24 -45.80
N SER A 33 23.87 -5.52 -45.48
CA SER A 33 25.14 -6.19 -45.20
C SER A 33 25.80 -6.55 -46.54
N PRO A 34 27.10 -6.88 -46.66
CA PRO A 34 27.74 -8.05 -46.08
C PRO A 34 29.27 -8.02 -45.84
N GLU A 35 29.76 -9.06 -45.10
CA GLU A 35 31.01 -9.86 -45.27
C GLU A 35 32.36 -9.17 -45.56
N SER A 36 33.47 -9.53 -45.02
CA SER A 36 34.15 -10.77 -44.65
C SER A 36 35.65 -10.49 -44.37
N ALA A 37 36.22 -11.28 -43.49
CA ALA A 37 37.56 -11.85 -43.48
C ALA A 37 38.86 -11.00 -43.65
N GLY A 38 39.77 -11.26 -42.71
CA GLY A 38 41.23 -10.99 -42.93
C GLY A 38 42.05 -11.11 -41.66
N ASN A 39 42.59 -12.30 -41.48
CA ASN A 39 43.58 -12.73 -40.51
C ASN A 39 44.92 -11.97 -40.70
N THR A 40 45.65 -11.57 -39.59
CA THR A 40 47.07 -11.93 -39.39
C THR A 40 47.67 -11.27 -38.15
N ALA A 41 48.41 -12.08 -37.42
CA ALA A 41 49.69 -11.89 -36.75
C ALA A 41 49.79 -11.13 -35.43
N ASN A 42 50.20 -11.91 -34.42
CA ASN A 42 50.80 -11.60 -33.14
C ASN A 42 51.78 -10.42 -33.15
N GLU A 43 51.60 -9.50 -32.23
CA GLU A 43 52.69 -8.84 -31.53
C GLU A 43 52.39 -8.79 -30.05
N GLU A 44 53.26 -9.47 -29.31
CA GLU A 44 53.33 -9.48 -27.87
C GLU A 44 53.78 -8.11 -27.38
N THR A 45 52.83 -7.27 -26.90
CA THR A 45 53.18 -6.04 -26.21
C THR A 45 52.83 -6.22 -24.74
N THR A 46 53.89 -6.36 -23.93
CA THR A 46 53.83 -6.31 -22.46
C THR A 46 53.17 -5.00 -22.04
N LEU A 47 51.97 -5.11 -21.44
CA LEU A 47 51.27 -4.03 -20.74
C LEU A 47 51.97 -3.74 -19.41
N PRO A 48 52.13 -2.47 -19.01
CA PRO A 48 52.63 -2.12 -17.69
C PRO A 48 51.59 -2.49 -16.63
N ALA A 49 52.09 -3.16 -15.58
CA ALA A 49 51.30 -3.41 -14.37
C ALA A 49 50.97 -2.08 -13.68
N GLY A 50 49.69 -1.81 -13.48
CA GLY A 50 49.23 -0.72 -12.59
C GLY A 50 48.09 0.14 -13.12
N GLU A 51 47.03 -0.45 -13.67
CA GLU A 51 45.73 0.19 -13.63
C GLU A 51 44.93 -0.53 -12.55
N THR A 52 44.80 0.12 -11.40
CA THR A 52 43.71 -0.22 -10.45
C THR A 52 42.42 -0.03 -11.22
N GLU A 53 41.64 -1.10 -11.42
CA GLU A 53 40.27 -0.98 -11.81
C GLU A 53 39.64 -0.04 -10.76
N GLU A 54 39.32 1.21 -11.17
CA GLU A 54 38.37 2.01 -10.40
C GLU A 54 37.08 1.19 -10.42
N SER A 55 36.80 0.53 -9.30
CA SER A 55 35.49 -0.06 -9.06
C SER A 55 34.48 1.05 -9.26
N VAL A 56 33.65 0.93 -10.27
CA VAL A 56 32.49 1.82 -10.45
C VAL A 56 31.65 1.64 -9.20
N GLU A 57 31.67 2.66 -8.34
CA GLU A 57 30.92 2.68 -7.10
C GLU A 57 29.43 2.63 -7.49
N VAL A 58 28.75 1.53 -7.13
CA VAL A 58 27.30 1.40 -7.39
C VAL A 58 26.60 2.27 -6.38
N VAL A 59 26.10 3.41 -6.80
CA VAL A 59 25.33 4.33 -5.95
C VAL A 59 23.88 3.86 -5.94
N VAL A 60 23.30 3.67 -4.76
CA VAL A 60 21.87 3.41 -4.60
C VAL A 60 21.12 4.69 -4.97
N GLU A 61 20.30 4.61 -6.00
CA GLU A 61 19.54 5.76 -6.52
C GLU A 61 18.29 6.02 -5.67
N PRO A 62 17.78 7.27 -5.62
CA PRO A 62 16.51 7.58 -4.97
C PRO A 62 15.38 6.67 -5.46
N TYR A 63 14.48 6.30 -4.55
CA TYR A 63 13.36 5.39 -4.79
C TYR A 63 13.75 3.94 -5.07
N ALA A 64 14.97 3.54 -4.73
CA ALA A 64 15.36 2.13 -4.83
C ALA A 64 14.62 1.26 -3.81
N ASP A 65 14.23 0.07 -4.25
CA ASP A 65 13.80 -1.01 -3.38
C ASP A 65 15.02 -1.85 -3.01
N ILE A 66 15.46 -1.74 -1.76
CA ILE A 66 16.65 -2.39 -1.21
C ILE A 66 16.30 -3.34 -0.08
N ARG A 67 15.06 -3.84 -0.04
CA ARG A 67 14.66 -4.86 0.93
C ARG A 67 15.45 -6.14 0.72
N TYR A 68 15.87 -6.73 1.80
CA TYR A 68 16.55 -8.01 1.80
C TYR A 68 15.67 -9.12 2.37
N PHE A 69 15.55 -10.20 1.62
CA PHE A 69 14.80 -11.39 2.01
C PHE A 69 15.78 -12.52 2.24
N GLU A 70 15.85 -13.02 3.47
CA GLU A 70 16.88 -13.92 3.91
C GLU A 70 16.82 -15.30 3.23
N ASP A 71 17.96 -15.73 2.65
CA ASP A 71 18.20 -17.14 2.31
C ASP A 71 18.67 -17.95 3.54
N ASP A 72 19.18 -17.27 4.58
CA ASP A 72 19.70 -17.88 5.80
C ASP A 72 19.27 -17.03 7.02
N PRO A 73 18.57 -17.59 8.04
CA PRO A 73 18.05 -16.85 9.17
C PRO A 73 19.08 -15.98 9.88
N GLY A 74 18.80 -14.68 9.99
CA GLY A 74 19.66 -13.68 10.62
C GLY A 74 20.75 -13.10 9.72
N SER A 75 20.78 -13.46 8.42
CA SER A 75 21.64 -12.76 7.46
C SER A 75 21.06 -11.37 7.15
N LYS A 76 21.94 -10.44 6.77
CA LYS A 76 21.55 -9.07 6.37
C LYS A 76 22.34 -8.64 5.14
N GLU A 77 21.72 -7.82 4.31
CA GLU A 77 22.42 -7.14 3.23
C GLU A 77 22.92 -5.78 3.71
N VAL A 78 24.21 -5.54 3.55
CA VAL A 78 24.87 -4.32 3.99
C VAL A 78 25.24 -3.48 2.78
N TYR A 79 24.70 -2.27 2.73
CA TYR A 79 25.09 -1.23 1.80
C TYR A 79 26.17 -0.36 2.45
N GLU A 80 27.41 -0.44 1.93
CA GLU A 80 28.57 0.27 2.47
C GLU A 80 28.38 1.80 2.41
N ALA A 81 28.93 2.50 3.38
CA ALA A 81 28.92 3.96 3.40
C ALA A 81 29.56 4.55 2.12
N GLY A 82 28.85 5.49 1.48
CA GLY A 82 29.25 6.09 0.20
C GLY A 82 28.61 5.43 -1.03
N THR A 83 27.96 4.27 -0.91
CA THR A 83 27.16 3.68 -2.00
C THR A 83 25.75 4.27 -2.10
N PHE A 84 25.33 5.06 -1.13
CA PHE A 84 24.07 5.80 -1.07
C PHE A 84 24.29 7.20 -0.49
N ARG A 85 23.31 8.09 -0.67
CA ARG A 85 23.30 9.42 -0.03
C ARG A 85 22.32 9.41 1.13
N GLU A 86 22.73 9.95 2.27
CA GLU A 86 21.93 10.01 3.49
C GLU A 86 20.60 10.76 3.29
N GLU A 87 20.62 11.85 2.47
CA GLU A 87 19.43 12.62 2.13
C GLU A 87 18.39 11.84 1.32
N ASP A 88 18.78 10.73 0.68
CA ASP A 88 17.89 9.91 -0.14
C ASP A 88 17.22 8.76 0.65
N ILE A 89 17.66 8.47 1.88
CA ILE A 89 17.20 7.31 2.67
C ILE A 89 15.67 7.33 2.86
N TYR A 90 15.05 8.49 3.02
CA TYR A 90 13.59 8.61 3.11
C TYR A 90 12.85 8.11 1.85
N THR A 91 13.54 8.09 0.72
CA THR A 91 12.93 7.64 -0.56
C THR A 91 13.08 6.14 -0.81
N PHE A 92 13.91 5.45 -0.03
CA PHE A 92 14.14 4.02 -0.22
C PHE A 92 13.00 3.18 0.33
N THR A 93 12.83 2.00 -0.22
CA THR A 93 12.05 0.94 0.40
C THR A 93 13.02 -0.08 0.99
N PHE A 94 12.96 -0.30 2.30
CA PHE A 94 13.86 -1.19 3.03
C PHE A 94 13.13 -1.90 4.17
N ASN A 95 13.69 -3.00 4.65
CA ASN A 95 13.17 -3.76 5.79
C ASN A 95 14.25 -4.01 6.84
N GLU A 96 13.93 -4.76 7.87
CA GLU A 96 14.86 -5.10 8.95
C GLU A 96 16.06 -5.95 8.50
N GLY A 97 15.96 -6.60 7.32
CA GLY A 97 17.06 -7.33 6.68
C GLY A 97 18.13 -6.44 6.03
N THR A 98 17.84 -5.15 5.83
CA THR A 98 18.74 -4.19 5.18
C THR A 98 19.52 -3.39 6.22
N VAL A 99 20.81 -3.16 5.98
CA VAL A 99 21.68 -2.30 6.81
C VAL A 99 22.31 -1.23 5.93
N LEU A 100 22.12 0.04 6.27
CA LEU A 100 22.77 1.19 5.65
C LEU A 100 23.95 1.60 6.54
N GLU A 101 25.14 1.15 6.21
CA GLU A 101 26.35 1.33 7.03
C GLU A 101 26.65 2.82 7.29
N GLY A 102 26.76 3.18 8.58
CA GLY A 102 27.00 4.56 9.03
C GLY A 102 25.73 5.42 9.13
N SER A 103 24.54 4.90 8.73
CA SER A 103 23.25 5.59 8.83
C SER A 103 22.20 4.74 9.57
N GLU A 104 22.62 3.76 10.37
CA GLU A 104 21.73 2.81 11.06
C GLU A 104 20.77 3.52 12.03
N GLU A 105 21.24 4.59 12.70
CA GLU A 105 20.40 5.38 13.61
C GLU A 105 19.31 6.13 12.83
N LEU A 106 19.65 6.73 11.69
CA LEU A 106 18.68 7.42 10.81
C LEU A 106 17.70 6.42 10.19
N GLN A 107 18.20 5.26 9.73
CA GLN A 107 17.36 4.17 9.21
C GLN A 107 16.33 3.72 10.25
N ALA A 108 16.76 3.48 11.49
CA ALA A 108 15.86 3.09 12.58
C ALA A 108 14.86 4.22 12.93
N GLN A 109 15.29 5.48 12.91
CA GLN A 109 14.42 6.63 13.12
C GLN A 109 13.33 6.71 12.03
N ILE A 110 13.70 6.59 10.76
CA ILE A 110 12.78 6.62 9.63
C ILE A 110 11.75 5.48 9.74
N MET A 111 12.19 4.26 10.10
CA MET A 111 11.33 3.11 10.33
C MET A 111 10.30 3.40 11.44
N GLU A 112 10.70 4.03 12.53
CA GLU A 112 9.79 4.36 13.64
C GLU A 112 8.86 5.52 13.29
N GLU A 113 9.36 6.58 12.66
CA GLU A 113 8.54 7.71 12.18
C GLU A 113 7.48 7.26 11.17
N GLY A 114 7.82 6.29 10.30
CA GLY A 114 6.92 5.71 9.32
C GLY A 114 5.71 4.98 9.92
N LYS A 115 5.78 4.53 11.17
CA LYS A 115 4.66 3.93 11.91
C LYS A 115 3.56 4.94 12.27
N ASN A 116 3.91 6.21 12.37
CA ASN A 116 2.92 7.23 12.69
C ASN A 116 1.92 7.41 11.52
N PRO A 117 0.61 7.20 11.71
CA PRO A 117 -0.38 7.44 10.66
C PRO A 117 -0.42 8.89 10.15
N GLY A 118 0.05 9.87 10.95
CA GLY A 118 0.06 11.29 10.59
C GLY A 118 -1.31 11.93 10.57
N LEU A 119 -1.38 13.16 10.04
CA LEU A 119 -2.60 13.97 9.86
C LEU A 119 -3.49 14.07 11.11
N GLY A 120 -2.86 14.13 12.31
CA GLY A 120 -3.55 14.26 13.58
C GLY A 120 -4.24 12.98 14.10
N VAL A 121 -4.07 11.82 13.45
CA VAL A 121 -4.72 10.57 13.87
C VAL A 121 -4.34 10.17 15.29
N ARG A 122 -3.07 10.29 15.69
CA ARG A 122 -2.65 9.98 17.06
C ARG A 122 -3.31 10.89 18.10
N ALA A 123 -3.58 12.15 17.76
CA ALA A 123 -4.31 13.05 18.64
C ALA A 123 -5.80 12.66 18.80
N LEU A 124 -6.39 11.98 17.80
CA LEU A 124 -7.71 11.36 17.92
C LEU A 124 -7.64 10.13 18.82
N HIS A 125 -6.60 9.30 18.68
CA HIS A 125 -6.38 8.16 19.57
C HIS A 125 -6.26 8.58 21.05
N GLU A 126 -5.55 9.67 21.34
CA GLU A 126 -5.43 10.24 22.69
C GLU A 126 -6.80 10.69 23.25
N GLN A 127 -7.76 11.01 22.40
CA GLN A 127 -9.15 11.29 22.76
C GLN A 127 -10.02 10.05 22.92
N GLY A 128 -9.45 8.85 22.70
CA GLY A 128 -10.17 7.56 22.75
C GLY A 128 -10.92 7.24 21.46
N ILE A 129 -10.66 7.96 20.35
CA ILE A 129 -11.25 7.69 19.04
C ILE A 129 -10.28 6.79 18.27
N THR A 130 -10.50 5.48 18.36
CA THR A 130 -9.60 4.43 17.85
C THR A 130 -10.29 3.45 16.91
N GLY A 131 -11.57 3.67 16.59
CA GLY A 131 -12.41 2.72 15.85
C GLY A 131 -13.00 1.62 16.76
N GLU A 132 -12.94 1.77 18.09
CA GLU A 132 -13.46 0.77 19.04
C GLU A 132 -14.95 0.48 18.80
N GLY A 133 -15.29 -0.81 18.73
CA GLY A 133 -16.64 -1.29 18.48
C GLY A 133 -17.07 -1.25 17.01
N VAL A 134 -16.22 -0.77 16.10
CA VAL A 134 -16.50 -0.77 14.66
C VAL A 134 -15.95 -2.04 14.01
N ARG A 135 -16.77 -2.66 13.15
CA ARG A 135 -16.36 -3.78 12.31
C ARG A 135 -16.05 -3.28 10.92
N VAL A 136 -14.91 -3.70 10.43
CA VAL A 136 -14.42 -3.42 9.06
C VAL A 136 -14.10 -4.73 8.37
N ALA A 137 -13.92 -4.71 7.05
CA ALA A 137 -13.43 -5.88 6.35
C ALA A 137 -12.23 -5.51 5.47
N ILE A 138 -11.40 -6.52 5.18
CA ILE A 138 -10.28 -6.43 4.24
C ILE A 138 -10.41 -7.57 3.24
N ILE A 139 -10.18 -7.27 1.95
CA ILE A 139 -9.95 -8.28 0.92
C ILE A 139 -8.55 -8.03 0.37
N ASP A 140 -7.66 -9.00 0.59
CA ASP A 140 -6.27 -8.93 0.14
C ASP A 140 -5.70 -10.35 -0.04
N GLN A 141 -4.42 -10.49 -0.27
CA GLN A 141 -3.75 -11.79 -0.33
C GLN A 141 -3.82 -12.52 1.03
N ASN A 142 -3.29 -13.75 1.10
CA ASN A 142 -3.30 -14.53 2.33
C ASN A 142 -2.49 -13.87 3.46
N LEU A 143 -3.02 -13.97 4.68
CA LEU A 143 -2.51 -13.35 5.90
C LEU A 143 -2.24 -14.40 6.96
N LEU A 144 -1.09 -14.32 7.63
CA LEU A 144 -0.85 -14.95 8.93
C LEU A 144 -1.46 -14.07 10.03
N LEU A 145 -1.93 -14.67 11.12
CA LEU A 145 -2.78 -13.97 12.09
C LEU A 145 -2.06 -13.61 13.41
N ASP A 146 -0.77 -13.91 13.50
CA ASP A 146 0.00 -13.83 14.74
C ASP A 146 0.95 -12.62 14.82
N HIS A 147 1.04 -11.80 13.75
CA HIS A 147 1.84 -10.58 13.79
C HIS A 147 1.35 -9.64 14.92
N PRO A 148 2.26 -9.09 15.76
CA PRO A 148 1.92 -8.26 16.94
C PRO A 148 1.02 -7.05 16.63
N GLU A 149 1.08 -6.51 15.43
CA GLU A 149 0.25 -5.36 15.03
C GLU A 149 -1.25 -5.69 15.01
N PHE A 150 -1.63 -6.91 14.64
CA PHE A 150 -3.05 -7.26 14.45
C PHE A 150 -3.47 -8.61 15.07
N ALA A 151 -2.61 -9.25 15.83
CA ALA A 151 -2.96 -10.49 16.54
C ALA A 151 -4.18 -10.30 17.42
N GLY A 152 -5.21 -11.15 17.20
CA GLY A 152 -6.47 -11.10 17.92
C GLY A 152 -7.47 -10.03 17.44
N LYS A 153 -7.19 -9.31 16.35
CA LYS A 153 -8.11 -8.32 15.74
C LYS A 153 -8.92 -8.90 14.58
N ILE A 154 -8.54 -10.05 14.06
CA ILE A 154 -9.27 -10.74 12.99
C ILE A 154 -10.37 -11.59 13.61
N GLU A 155 -11.64 -11.17 13.41
CA GLU A 155 -12.84 -11.82 13.94
C GLU A 155 -13.14 -13.11 13.17
N ASP A 156 -13.04 -13.07 11.85
CA ASP A 156 -13.28 -14.22 10.97
C ASP A 156 -12.39 -14.12 9.73
N TYR A 157 -12.01 -15.26 9.17
CA TYR A 157 -11.10 -15.39 8.05
C TYR A 157 -11.64 -16.36 7.00
N TYR A 158 -11.68 -15.92 5.74
CA TYR A 158 -12.14 -16.71 4.62
C TYR A 158 -11.10 -16.74 3.50
N ASP A 159 -10.71 -17.93 3.06
CA ASP A 159 -9.80 -18.10 1.91
C ASP A 159 -10.62 -18.44 0.66
N THR A 160 -10.62 -17.53 -0.32
CA THR A 160 -11.33 -17.71 -1.60
C THR A 160 -10.58 -18.63 -2.57
N GLY A 161 -9.37 -19.04 -2.25
CA GLY A 161 -8.56 -19.93 -3.09
C GLY A 161 -7.12 -19.48 -3.31
N CYS A 162 -6.48 -18.91 -2.30
CA CYS A 162 -5.06 -18.53 -2.37
C CYS A 162 -4.14 -19.76 -2.55
N ASP A 163 -4.56 -20.94 -2.08
CA ASP A 163 -3.84 -22.23 -2.24
C ASP A 163 -2.35 -22.11 -1.83
N GLN A 164 -2.08 -21.37 -0.76
CA GLN A 164 -0.75 -21.16 -0.21
C GLN A 164 -0.50 -22.12 0.97
N PRO A 165 0.76 -22.46 1.30
CA PRO A 165 1.07 -23.18 2.53
C PRO A 165 0.48 -22.50 3.75
N ALA A 166 -0.07 -23.25 4.69
CA ALA A 166 -0.73 -22.71 5.88
C ALA A 166 0.21 -21.92 6.83
N ASP A 167 1.51 -22.11 6.68
CA ASP A 167 2.58 -21.46 7.43
C ASP A 167 3.23 -20.28 6.66
N SER A 168 2.61 -19.85 5.54
CA SER A 168 3.12 -18.73 4.74
C SER A 168 2.12 -17.58 4.66
N GLY A 169 2.63 -16.36 4.77
CA GLY A 169 1.93 -15.11 4.51
C GLY A 169 2.27 -14.53 3.14
N SER A 170 1.60 -13.45 2.78
CA SER A 170 1.94 -12.66 1.61
C SER A 170 2.79 -11.46 1.99
N MET A 171 3.39 -10.81 1.00
CA MET A 171 4.09 -9.53 1.20
C MET A 171 3.11 -8.38 1.46
N HIS A 172 1.90 -8.45 0.93
CA HIS A 172 0.99 -7.30 0.84
C HIS A 172 -0.04 -7.25 1.97
N ALA A 173 -0.65 -8.38 2.32
CA ALA A 173 -1.72 -8.44 3.31
C ALA A 173 -1.33 -7.97 4.73
N PRO A 174 -0.15 -8.31 5.29
CA PRO A 174 0.28 -7.76 6.57
C PRO A 174 0.38 -6.24 6.55
N GLY A 175 0.91 -5.68 5.44
CA GLY A 175 1.05 -4.24 5.24
C GLY A 175 -0.30 -3.53 5.32
N VAL A 176 -1.27 -3.90 4.46
CA VAL A 176 -2.60 -3.25 4.43
C VAL A 176 -3.37 -3.45 5.74
N THR A 177 -3.25 -4.62 6.37
CA THR A 177 -3.90 -4.91 7.65
C THR A 177 -3.34 -4.03 8.77
N SER A 178 -2.01 -3.89 8.83
CA SER A 178 -1.35 -3.04 9.83
C SER A 178 -1.70 -1.57 9.66
N LEU A 179 -1.83 -1.07 8.42
CA LEU A 179 -2.21 0.32 8.15
C LEU A 179 -3.64 0.64 8.59
N LEU A 180 -4.55 -0.35 8.57
CA LEU A 180 -5.93 -0.15 9.02
C LEU A 180 -6.03 -0.32 10.54
N VAL A 181 -5.63 -1.47 11.09
CA VAL A 181 -5.89 -1.86 12.48
C VAL A 181 -4.66 -2.11 13.33
N GLY A 182 -3.45 -1.86 12.80
CA GLY A 182 -2.21 -2.09 13.54
C GLY A 182 -2.18 -1.38 14.88
N GLU A 183 -1.61 -2.02 15.90
CA GLU A 183 -1.54 -1.48 17.27
C GLU A 183 -0.71 -0.18 17.33
N SER A 184 0.42 -0.15 16.62
CA SER A 184 1.30 1.01 16.57
C SER A 184 1.25 1.78 15.25
N ILE A 185 0.71 1.19 14.19
CA ILE A 185 0.74 1.70 12.80
C ILE A 185 -0.66 2.14 12.34
N GLY A 186 -1.70 1.48 12.84
CA GLY A 186 -3.05 1.56 12.31
C GLY A 186 -3.76 2.88 12.55
N VAL A 187 -4.63 3.25 11.62
CA VAL A 187 -5.52 4.40 11.76
C VAL A 187 -6.65 4.08 12.75
N ALA A 188 -7.18 2.85 12.74
CA ALA A 188 -8.29 2.42 13.59
C ALA A 188 -7.90 1.18 14.42
N PRO A 189 -6.94 1.30 15.37
CA PRO A 189 -6.42 0.14 16.12
C PRO A 189 -7.46 -0.54 17.03
N GLY A 190 -8.58 0.10 17.31
CA GLY A 190 -9.69 -0.48 18.10
C GLY A 190 -10.73 -1.22 17.27
N ALA A 191 -10.65 -1.19 15.94
CA ALA A 191 -11.59 -1.89 15.07
C ALA A 191 -11.31 -3.39 15.00
N THR A 192 -12.34 -4.17 14.66
CA THR A 192 -12.23 -5.62 14.39
C THR A 192 -12.43 -5.90 12.91
N VAL A 193 -11.76 -6.94 12.39
CA VAL A 193 -11.65 -7.20 10.95
C VAL A 193 -12.29 -8.53 10.58
N TYR A 194 -13.08 -8.53 9.51
CA TYR A 194 -13.43 -9.70 8.71
C TYR A 194 -12.49 -9.75 7.52
N PHE A 195 -11.68 -10.79 7.42
CA PHE A 195 -10.64 -10.87 6.40
C PHE A 195 -10.97 -11.93 5.34
N ALA A 196 -10.99 -11.55 4.07
CA ALA A 196 -11.10 -12.47 2.94
C ALA A 196 -9.78 -12.49 2.16
N ALA A 197 -9.15 -13.65 2.11
CA ALA A 197 -7.94 -13.86 1.32
C ALA A 197 -8.29 -14.16 -0.14
N ALA A 198 -7.76 -13.36 -1.08
CA ALA A 198 -8.01 -13.48 -2.51
C ALA A 198 -6.70 -13.42 -3.32
N PRO A 199 -6.45 -14.39 -4.24
CA PRO A 199 -5.20 -14.47 -5.00
C PRO A 199 -5.16 -13.42 -6.13
N SER A 200 -4.52 -12.28 -5.91
CA SER A 200 -4.37 -11.21 -6.93
C SER A 200 -3.54 -11.66 -8.14
N TRP A 201 -2.61 -12.60 -7.96
CA TRP A 201 -1.72 -13.12 -9.02
C TRP A 201 -2.42 -13.91 -10.12
N ASN A 202 -3.66 -14.34 -9.91
CA ASN A 202 -4.44 -15.05 -10.92
C ASN A 202 -5.05 -14.12 -11.97
N GLY A 203 -5.16 -12.81 -11.70
CA GLY A 203 -5.80 -11.84 -12.59
C GLY A 203 -7.30 -12.10 -12.81
N ASP A 204 -7.94 -12.87 -11.90
CA ASP A 204 -9.34 -13.26 -11.93
C ASP A 204 -10.11 -12.57 -10.79
N SER A 205 -11.05 -11.70 -11.14
CA SER A 205 -11.86 -10.93 -10.22
C SER A 205 -12.91 -11.74 -9.47
N ALA A 206 -13.16 -12.99 -9.91
CA ALA A 206 -14.11 -13.88 -9.23
C ALA A 206 -13.72 -14.15 -7.77
N TYR A 207 -12.43 -14.22 -7.46
CA TYR A 207 -11.95 -14.41 -6.08
C TYR A 207 -12.27 -13.22 -5.17
N TYR A 208 -12.12 -12.00 -5.70
CA TYR A 208 -12.48 -10.77 -4.98
C TYR A 208 -13.99 -10.63 -4.82
N ALA A 209 -14.75 -11.01 -5.86
CA ALA A 209 -16.21 -11.06 -5.81
C ALA A 209 -16.71 -12.08 -4.76
N ASP A 210 -16.09 -13.25 -4.69
CA ASP A 210 -16.41 -14.29 -3.69
C ASP A 210 -16.13 -13.79 -2.26
N GLY A 211 -14.97 -13.16 -2.05
CA GLY A 211 -14.62 -12.53 -0.77
C GLY A 211 -15.64 -11.46 -0.35
N LEU A 212 -16.04 -10.60 -1.28
CA LEU A 212 -17.00 -9.53 -0.99
C LEU A 212 -18.41 -10.09 -0.71
N ASN A 213 -18.84 -11.11 -1.45
CA ASN A 213 -20.11 -11.80 -1.19
C ASN A 213 -20.10 -12.48 0.18
N TRP A 214 -19.01 -13.14 0.56
CA TRP A 214 -18.84 -13.70 1.89
C TRP A 214 -18.97 -12.63 2.99
N ILE A 215 -18.35 -11.46 2.80
CA ILE A 215 -18.48 -10.32 3.75
C ILE A 215 -19.94 -9.89 3.88
N VAL A 216 -20.69 -9.79 2.77
CA VAL A 216 -22.13 -9.48 2.79
C VAL A 216 -22.89 -10.54 3.57
N GLU A 217 -22.60 -11.82 3.34
CA GLU A 217 -23.24 -12.93 4.09
C GLU A 217 -22.94 -12.88 5.61
N GLN A 218 -21.71 -12.54 6.00
CA GLN A 218 -21.40 -12.35 7.42
C GLN A 218 -22.14 -11.14 7.97
N ASN A 219 -22.19 -10.05 7.22
CA ASN A 219 -22.90 -8.85 7.62
C ASN A 219 -24.39 -9.09 7.90
N GLU A 220 -25.06 -9.92 7.08
CA GLU A 220 -26.46 -10.30 7.31
C GLU A 220 -26.68 -10.97 8.67
N LYS A 221 -25.73 -11.77 9.15
CA LYS A 221 -25.80 -12.52 10.42
C LYS A 221 -25.60 -11.63 11.66
N LEU A 222 -24.98 -10.46 11.47
CA LEU A 222 -24.66 -9.55 12.57
C LEU A 222 -25.88 -8.74 13.02
N PRO A 223 -25.98 -8.38 14.32
CA PRO A 223 -27.00 -7.45 14.83
C PRO A 223 -26.88 -6.08 14.14
N GLU A 224 -27.98 -5.31 14.10
CA GLU A 224 -28.02 -4.01 13.43
C GLU A 224 -26.96 -3.01 13.93
N GLY A 225 -26.70 -2.98 15.23
CA GLY A 225 -25.66 -2.11 15.81
C GLY A 225 -24.21 -2.60 15.64
N GLU A 226 -24.03 -3.77 15.00
CA GLU A 226 -22.73 -4.45 14.89
C GLU A 226 -22.35 -4.77 13.45
N LYS A 227 -22.95 -4.10 12.49
CA LYS A 227 -22.72 -4.30 11.06
C LYS A 227 -21.31 -3.93 10.64
N ILE A 228 -20.79 -4.66 9.63
CA ILE A 228 -19.57 -4.28 8.93
C ILE A 228 -19.86 -2.98 8.16
N ARG A 229 -19.01 -1.97 8.31
CA ARG A 229 -19.26 -0.62 7.80
C ARG A 229 -18.52 -0.33 6.49
N VAL A 230 -17.29 -0.82 6.38
CA VAL A 230 -16.42 -0.56 5.23
C VAL A 230 -15.60 -1.79 4.90
N VAL A 231 -15.36 -1.99 3.61
CA VAL A 231 -14.41 -2.98 3.08
C VAL A 231 -13.26 -2.25 2.44
N SER A 232 -12.04 -2.60 2.83
CA SER A 232 -10.78 -2.15 2.22
C SER A 232 -10.30 -3.20 1.22
N VAL A 233 -10.21 -2.84 -0.07
CA VAL A 233 -9.74 -3.71 -1.15
C VAL A 233 -8.53 -3.03 -1.79
N SER A 234 -7.32 -3.43 -1.40
CA SER A 234 -6.09 -2.82 -1.92
C SER A 234 -5.70 -3.36 -3.30
N ALA A 235 -6.69 -3.44 -4.18
CA ALA A 235 -6.58 -3.89 -5.57
C ALA A 235 -7.59 -3.15 -6.45
N ALA A 236 -7.43 -3.23 -7.77
CA ALA A 236 -8.40 -2.77 -8.77
C ALA A 236 -8.96 -3.98 -9.55
N PRO A 237 -9.90 -4.79 -8.97
CA PRO A 237 -10.38 -6.01 -9.62
C PRO A 237 -11.22 -5.76 -10.85
N SER A 238 -11.62 -4.52 -11.13
CA SER A 238 -12.31 -4.10 -12.36
C SER A 238 -11.96 -2.65 -12.69
N GLY A 239 -12.58 -2.09 -13.72
CA GLY A 239 -12.41 -0.70 -14.14
C GLY A 239 -11.39 -0.53 -15.26
N GLU A 240 -11.19 0.71 -15.75
CA GLU A 240 -10.45 1.02 -16.99
C GLU A 240 -9.01 0.69 -16.76
N TRP A 241 -8.28 0.65 -15.98
CA TRP A 241 -6.85 0.33 -15.87
C TRP A 241 -6.59 -0.90 -14.98
N SER A 242 -7.62 -1.75 -14.85
CA SER A 242 -7.51 -2.96 -14.05
C SER A 242 -6.42 -3.89 -14.59
N PRO A 243 -5.54 -4.41 -13.72
CA PRO A 243 -4.62 -5.47 -14.10
C PRO A 243 -5.29 -6.85 -14.21
N PHE A 244 -6.54 -6.96 -13.75
CA PHE A 244 -7.34 -8.18 -13.86
C PHE A 244 -7.94 -8.30 -15.26
N THR A 245 -8.07 -9.52 -15.75
CA THR A 245 -8.51 -9.81 -17.12
C THR A 245 -9.70 -10.73 -17.21
N GLU A 246 -10.06 -11.40 -16.11
CA GLU A 246 -11.15 -12.38 -16.07
C GLU A 246 -12.22 -11.97 -15.04
N ASN A 247 -13.48 -12.26 -15.37
CA ASN A 247 -14.66 -12.11 -14.49
C ASN A 247 -14.85 -10.72 -13.84
N LEU A 248 -14.43 -9.63 -14.52
CA LEU A 248 -14.49 -8.26 -14.01
C LEU A 248 -15.89 -7.87 -13.54
N GLU A 249 -16.93 -8.24 -14.32
CA GLU A 249 -18.34 -7.96 -14.01
C GLU A 249 -18.83 -8.64 -12.72
N MET A 250 -18.20 -9.75 -12.30
CA MET A 250 -18.56 -10.42 -11.04
C MET A 250 -18.19 -9.54 -9.84
N TYR A 251 -17.05 -8.86 -9.92
CA TYR A 251 -16.65 -7.94 -8.86
C TYR A 251 -17.57 -6.71 -8.82
N ASP A 252 -17.91 -6.12 -9.97
CA ASP A 252 -18.82 -4.97 -10.01
C ASP A 252 -20.20 -5.33 -9.41
N GLN A 253 -20.75 -6.51 -9.71
CA GLN A 253 -21.99 -7.00 -9.12
C GLN A 253 -21.89 -7.21 -7.60
N ALA A 254 -20.74 -7.71 -7.13
CA ALA A 254 -20.51 -7.89 -5.70
C ALA A 254 -20.37 -6.55 -4.96
N VAL A 255 -19.77 -5.53 -5.60
CA VAL A 255 -19.74 -4.15 -5.08
C VAL A 255 -21.15 -3.57 -4.94
N GLU A 256 -22.00 -3.73 -5.96
CA GLU A 256 -23.40 -3.29 -5.91
C GLU A 256 -24.17 -3.99 -4.76
N ALA A 257 -23.94 -5.29 -4.55
CA ALA A 257 -24.57 -6.04 -3.47
C ALA A 257 -24.10 -5.56 -2.08
N ALA A 258 -22.80 -5.28 -1.91
CA ALA A 258 -22.24 -4.76 -0.67
C ALA A 258 -22.80 -3.35 -0.36
N GLN A 259 -22.86 -2.47 -1.35
CA GLN A 259 -23.45 -1.15 -1.20
C GLN A 259 -24.95 -1.21 -0.85
N ALA A 260 -25.71 -2.12 -1.48
CA ALA A 260 -27.10 -2.36 -1.14
C ALA A 260 -27.30 -2.89 0.28
N ALA A 261 -26.29 -3.59 0.84
CA ALA A 261 -26.25 -4.03 2.24
C ALA A 261 -25.76 -2.92 3.22
N GLY A 262 -25.52 -1.69 2.73
CA GLY A 262 -25.06 -0.55 3.53
C GLY A 262 -23.55 -0.56 3.84
N ILE A 263 -22.76 -1.35 3.12
CA ILE A 263 -21.31 -1.45 3.30
C ILE A 263 -20.63 -0.53 2.29
N VAL A 264 -19.73 0.34 2.76
CA VAL A 264 -18.86 1.15 1.89
C VAL A 264 -17.73 0.27 1.36
N VAL A 265 -17.51 0.28 0.05
CA VAL A 265 -16.39 -0.42 -0.57
C VAL A 265 -15.37 0.62 -1.05
N LEU A 266 -14.15 0.55 -0.53
CA LEU A 266 -13.00 1.33 -0.97
C LEU A 266 -12.02 0.41 -1.70
N ASP A 267 -11.63 0.77 -2.90
CA ASP A 267 -10.70 0.01 -3.73
C ASP A 267 -9.77 0.90 -4.57
N CYS A 268 -8.83 0.30 -5.28
CA CYS A 268 -7.87 1.01 -6.12
C CYS A 268 -8.38 1.29 -7.54
N ARG A 269 -9.67 1.08 -7.83
CA ARG A 269 -10.23 1.42 -9.15
C ARG A 269 -10.12 2.92 -9.39
N THR A 270 -9.89 3.30 -10.63
CA THR A 270 -9.79 4.71 -11.07
C THR A 270 -10.99 5.07 -11.96
N GLY A 271 -11.41 6.33 -11.94
CA GLY A 271 -12.52 6.83 -12.75
C GLY A 271 -13.56 7.58 -11.93
N GLU A 272 -14.30 8.49 -12.58
CA GLU A 272 -15.26 9.40 -11.92
C GLU A 272 -16.39 8.67 -11.18
N GLU A 273 -16.78 7.49 -11.65
CA GLU A 273 -17.90 6.73 -11.07
C GLU A 273 -17.48 5.68 -10.04
N THR A 274 -16.22 5.24 -10.05
CA THR A 274 -15.78 4.09 -9.25
C THR A 274 -14.65 4.40 -8.28
N GLY A 275 -13.71 5.27 -8.65
CA GLY A 275 -12.54 5.58 -7.85
C GLY A 275 -12.51 7.03 -7.42
N PHE A 276 -12.50 7.27 -6.13
CA PHE A 276 -12.38 8.62 -5.56
C PHE A 276 -11.21 8.74 -4.58
N ILE A 277 -10.44 7.68 -4.36
CA ILE A 277 -9.21 7.72 -3.58
C ILE A 277 -8.03 7.90 -4.54
N ALA A 278 -7.23 8.92 -4.29
CA ALA A 278 -6.02 9.22 -5.03
C ALA A 278 -4.79 9.18 -4.12
N SER A 279 -3.62 8.91 -4.71
CA SER A 279 -2.37 8.93 -3.96
C SER A 279 -1.96 10.35 -3.59
N ALA A 280 -1.38 10.47 -2.40
CA ALA A 280 -0.67 11.63 -1.92
C ALA A 280 0.53 11.17 -1.09
N PHE A 281 1.38 12.10 -0.66
CA PHE A 281 2.48 11.82 0.24
C PHE A 281 2.69 12.93 1.25
N PHE A 282 3.22 12.55 2.41
CA PHE A 282 3.54 13.48 3.47
C PHE A 282 4.72 14.39 3.12
N ASP A 283 4.75 15.59 3.69
CA ASP A 283 6.01 16.24 3.99
C ASP A 283 6.60 15.57 5.25
N PRO A 284 7.77 14.90 5.19
CA PRO A 284 8.35 14.21 6.34
C PRO A 284 8.58 15.13 7.55
N THR A 285 8.75 16.46 7.32
CA THR A 285 8.98 17.46 8.37
C THR A 285 7.69 18.04 8.97
N ALA A 286 6.53 17.77 8.32
CA ALA A 286 5.22 18.31 8.71
C ALA A 286 4.11 17.24 8.61
N ARG A 287 4.41 16.00 9.05
CA ARG A 287 3.57 14.82 8.88
C ARG A 287 2.13 14.97 9.41
N GLU A 288 1.93 15.83 10.39
CA GLU A 288 0.61 16.08 11.01
C GLU A 288 -0.23 17.12 10.27
N ASP A 289 0.33 17.84 9.30
CA ASP A 289 -0.33 18.94 8.60
C ASP A 289 -0.83 18.47 7.21
N PRO A 290 -2.15 18.31 7.01
CA PRO A 290 -2.69 17.91 5.71
C PRO A 290 -2.42 18.94 4.61
N THR A 291 -2.23 20.22 4.96
CA THR A 291 -1.93 21.26 3.97
C THR A 291 -0.50 21.19 3.43
N ALA A 292 0.40 20.51 4.14
CA ALA A 292 1.77 20.26 3.71
C ALA A 292 1.93 19.02 2.84
N CYS A 293 0.89 18.18 2.72
CA CYS A 293 0.91 17.05 1.81
C CYS A 293 0.99 17.50 0.35
N THR A 294 1.46 16.60 -0.49
CA THR A 294 1.50 16.78 -1.95
C THR A 294 0.76 15.61 -2.61
N GLY A 295 -0.03 15.89 -3.64
CA GLY A 295 -0.73 14.86 -4.40
C GLY A 295 0.22 14.06 -5.30
N GLY A 296 -0.18 12.83 -5.67
CA GLY A 296 0.61 11.92 -6.49
C GLY A 296 1.64 11.14 -5.69
N TRP A 297 2.80 10.92 -6.29
CA TRP A 297 3.91 10.14 -5.73
C TRP A 297 5.13 11.03 -5.52
N PRO A 298 6.03 10.74 -4.56
CA PRO A 298 7.25 11.52 -4.38
C PRO A 298 8.10 11.64 -5.65
N SER A 299 8.13 10.58 -6.48
CA SER A 299 8.83 10.56 -7.77
C SER A 299 8.06 11.24 -8.91
N ASN A 300 6.74 11.43 -8.77
CA ASN A 300 5.87 12.02 -9.78
C ASN A 300 4.69 12.77 -9.12
N PRO A 301 4.90 13.98 -8.60
CA PRO A 301 3.84 14.78 -7.99
C PRO A 301 2.74 15.16 -8.98
N MET A 302 1.48 15.07 -8.55
CA MET A 302 0.29 15.42 -9.33
C MET A 302 -0.75 16.06 -8.41
N THR A 303 -1.47 17.07 -8.89
CA THR A 303 -2.55 17.67 -8.09
C THR A 303 -3.76 16.74 -8.03
N VAL A 304 -4.22 16.41 -6.82
CA VAL A 304 -5.48 15.66 -6.61
C VAL A 304 -6.66 16.59 -6.76
N SER A 305 -7.63 16.19 -7.60
CA SER A 305 -8.80 17.02 -7.89
C SER A 305 -9.78 17.07 -6.73
N PRO A 306 -10.68 18.09 -6.66
CA PRO A 306 -11.73 18.17 -5.63
C PRO A 306 -12.79 17.05 -5.69
N SER A 307 -12.85 16.27 -6.78
CA SER A 307 -13.72 15.09 -6.88
C SER A 307 -13.11 13.85 -6.24
N GLU A 308 -11.81 13.88 -5.92
CA GLU A 308 -11.04 12.81 -5.32
C GLU A 308 -10.59 13.17 -3.90
N ILE A 309 -10.15 12.18 -3.16
CA ILE A 309 -9.54 12.33 -1.83
C ILE A 309 -8.10 11.85 -1.93
N GLY A 310 -7.14 12.74 -1.82
CA GLY A 310 -5.71 12.42 -1.71
C GLY A 310 -5.41 11.81 -0.35
N VAL A 311 -4.87 10.61 -0.34
CA VAL A 311 -4.53 9.88 0.88
C VAL A 311 -3.04 9.58 0.88
N PRO A 312 -2.31 9.85 1.99
CA PRO A 312 -0.87 9.57 2.06
C PRO A 312 -0.56 8.08 1.92
N CYS A 313 0.17 7.74 0.85
CA CYS A 313 0.54 6.38 0.48
C CYS A 313 2.04 6.08 0.67
N SER A 314 2.90 7.11 0.66
CA SER A 314 4.36 6.99 0.74
C SER A 314 4.88 7.28 2.15
N TYR A 315 6.16 6.97 2.37
CA TYR A 315 6.84 7.22 3.66
C TYR A 315 6.17 6.50 4.84
N ARG A 316 5.75 5.24 4.63
CA ARG A 316 5.04 4.43 5.62
C ARG A 316 5.84 3.21 6.02
N THR A 317 5.83 2.93 7.31
CA THR A 317 6.25 1.63 7.84
C THR A 317 5.03 0.74 7.97
N VAL A 318 5.15 -0.50 7.53
CA VAL A 318 4.09 -1.49 7.55
C VAL A 318 4.59 -2.81 8.13
N ALA A 319 3.69 -3.66 8.61
CA ALA A 319 4.01 -5.00 9.06
C ALA A 319 4.46 -5.89 7.89
N GLU A 320 5.39 -6.78 8.15
CA GLU A 320 5.92 -7.76 7.23
C GLU A 320 5.97 -9.13 7.91
N GLU A 321 5.40 -10.16 7.28
CA GLU A 321 5.42 -11.53 7.77
C GLU A 321 5.23 -12.51 6.62
N TYR A 322 6.30 -13.21 6.23
CA TYR A 322 6.26 -14.21 5.15
C TYR A 322 6.07 -15.63 5.66
N TRP A 323 6.51 -15.92 6.86
CA TRP A 323 6.42 -17.23 7.49
C TRP A 323 5.96 -17.08 8.93
N GLU A 324 5.16 -18.04 9.39
CA GLU A 324 4.62 -18.05 10.76
C GLU A 324 5.72 -17.83 11.81
N GLY A 325 5.56 -16.77 12.62
CA GLY A 325 6.47 -16.36 13.66
C GLY A 325 7.72 -15.59 13.20
N GLU A 326 7.86 -15.28 11.92
CA GLU A 326 8.95 -14.43 11.39
C GLU A 326 8.42 -12.99 11.17
N THR A 327 7.98 -12.35 12.25
CA THR A 327 7.40 -11.00 12.22
C THR A 327 8.46 -9.93 12.11
N SER A 328 8.28 -8.98 11.21
CA SER A 328 9.19 -7.85 10.96
C SER A 328 8.45 -6.62 10.45
N TYR A 329 9.19 -5.60 10.07
CA TYR A 329 8.67 -4.36 9.50
C TYR A 329 9.43 -3.98 8.25
N GLN A 330 8.72 -3.38 7.30
CA GLN A 330 9.33 -2.71 6.16
C GLN A 330 8.92 -1.24 6.14
N TYR A 331 9.85 -0.38 5.74
CA TYR A 331 9.57 1.01 5.40
C TYR A 331 9.44 1.13 3.89
N ASP A 332 8.39 1.79 3.43
CA ASP A 332 8.13 2.04 2.02
C ASP A 332 8.16 3.54 1.73
N GLY A 333 9.28 4.00 1.17
CA GLY A 333 9.48 5.39 0.79
C GLY A 333 8.69 5.76 -0.47
N ILE A 334 8.46 4.81 -1.38
CA ILE A 334 7.72 5.02 -2.63
C ILE A 334 6.22 4.99 -2.37
N GLY A 335 5.77 3.96 -1.68
CA GLY A 335 4.36 3.68 -1.41
C GLY A 335 3.61 3.09 -2.59
N GLY A 336 2.32 2.91 -2.41
CA GLY A 336 1.35 2.42 -3.40
C GLY A 336 -0.06 2.85 -3.00
N LEU A 337 -0.98 3.03 -3.96
CA LEU A 337 -2.38 3.35 -3.64
C LEU A 337 -2.98 2.33 -2.67
N SER A 338 -2.47 1.09 -2.70
CA SER A 338 -2.77 0.03 -1.74
C SER A 338 -2.61 0.44 -0.28
N TRP A 339 -1.71 1.38 0.04
CA TRP A 339 -1.53 1.90 1.40
C TRP A 339 -2.55 2.98 1.76
N GLY A 340 -3.10 3.68 0.76
CA GLY A 340 -4.12 4.70 0.95
C GLY A 340 -5.50 4.14 1.25
N ILE A 341 -5.87 3.01 0.66
CA ILE A 341 -7.19 2.40 0.84
C ILE A 341 -7.46 2.03 2.30
N PRO A 342 -6.60 1.26 3.01
CA PRO A 342 -6.80 0.94 4.42
C PRO A 342 -6.71 2.18 5.31
N TYR A 343 -5.92 3.18 4.96
CA TYR A 343 -5.89 4.45 5.68
C TYR A 343 -7.26 5.14 5.65
N ALA A 344 -7.85 5.31 4.46
CA ALA A 344 -9.17 5.93 4.30
C ALA A 344 -10.28 5.12 4.99
N ALA A 345 -10.22 3.78 4.89
CA ALA A 345 -11.14 2.88 5.59
C ALA A 345 -11.04 3.04 7.12
N GLY A 346 -9.83 3.19 7.63
CA GLY A 346 -9.57 3.48 9.05
C GLY A 346 -10.16 4.81 9.49
N VAL A 347 -9.98 5.89 8.71
CA VAL A 347 -10.57 7.20 9.02
C VAL A 347 -12.09 7.13 9.06
N LEU A 348 -12.72 6.43 8.12
CA LEU A 348 -14.17 6.18 8.16
C LEU A 348 -14.58 5.41 9.42
N ALA A 349 -13.80 4.40 9.83
CA ALA A 349 -14.07 3.64 11.05
C ALA A 349 -14.02 4.52 12.31
N LEU A 350 -13.09 5.49 12.38
CA LEU A 350 -13.08 6.50 13.46
C LEU A 350 -14.40 7.28 13.51
N GLY A 351 -14.94 7.67 12.33
CA GLY A 351 -16.23 8.35 12.22
C GLY A 351 -17.39 7.52 12.75
N TRP A 352 -17.46 6.23 12.42
CA TRP A 352 -18.53 5.36 12.91
C TRP A 352 -18.43 5.03 14.41
N GLN A 353 -17.25 5.09 15.01
CA GLN A 353 -17.16 5.07 16.47
C GLN A 353 -17.86 6.28 17.11
N VAL A 354 -17.76 7.45 16.48
CA VAL A 354 -18.37 8.70 16.99
C VAL A 354 -19.86 8.77 16.70
N ALA A 355 -20.30 8.35 15.52
CA ALA A 355 -21.69 8.40 15.08
C ALA A 355 -22.10 7.10 14.38
N PRO A 356 -22.39 6.03 15.16
CA PRO A 356 -22.68 4.71 14.61
C PRO A 356 -23.98 4.63 13.82
N GLU A 357 -24.89 5.60 13.98
CA GLU A 357 -26.17 5.69 13.27
C GLU A 357 -26.08 6.26 11.86
N LEU A 358 -24.98 6.95 11.50
CA LEU A 358 -24.82 7.52 10.17
C LEU A 358 -24.60 6.41 9.12
N ASP A 359 -25.30 6.53 7.99
CA ASP A 359 -25.12 5.62 6.85
C ASP A 359 -23.83 5.89 6.08
N GLY A 360 -23.48 4.95 5.19
CA GLY A 360 -22.25 5.02 4.41
C GLY A 360 -22.17 6.20 3.46
N GLU A 361 -23.29 6.58 2.83
CA GLU A 361 -23.35 7.72 1.91
C GLU A 361 -23.08 9.03 2.64
N THR A 362 -23.76 9.25 3.77
CA THR A 362 -23.54 10.41 4.64
C THR A 362 -22.09 10.46 5.13
N MET A 363 -21.55 9.34 5.59
CA MET A 363 -20.18 9.27 6.10
C MET A 363 -19.14 9.61 5.03
N LEU A 364 -19.30 9.07 3.81
CA LEU A 364 -18.44 9.38 2.67
C LEU A 364 -18.55 10.85 2.25
N GLN A 365 -19.74 11.44 2.28
CA GLN A 365 -19.93 12.85 1.94
C GLN A 365 -19.24 13.74 2.97
N LEU A 366 -19.37 13.45 4.27
CA LEU A 366 -18.68 14.18 5.32
C LEU A 366 -17.17 14.09 5.16
N LEU A 367 -16.63 12.90 4.79
CA LEU A 367 -15.20 12.72 4.53
C LEU A 367 -14.73 13.61 3.36
N LYS A 368 -15.48 13.63 2.25
CA LYS A 368 -15.16 14.47 1.10
C LYS A 368 -15.20 15.96 1.44
N ASP A 369 -16.26 16.40 2.11
CA ASP A 369 -16.47 17.83 2.43
C ASP A 369 -15.47 18.38 3.47
N SER A 370 -14.86 17.50 4.26
CA SER A 370 -13.89 17.87 5.31
C SER A 370 -12.43 17.86 4.85
N CYS A 371 -12.14 17.47 3.61
CA CYS A 371 -10.78 17.46 3.12
C CYS A 371 -10.11 18.84 3.14
N ALA A 372 -8.82 18.87 3.48
CA ALA A 372 -8.01 20.07 3.42
C ALA A 372 -7.56 20.36 1.97
N THR A 373 -7.32 21.63 1.66
CA THR A 373 -6.64 22.02 0.43
C THR A 373 -5.15 22.21 0.72
N ALA A 374 -4.31 21.38 0.14
CA ALA A 374 -2.87 21.45 0.29
C ALA A 374 -2.23 22.61 -0.49
N HIS A 375 -0.96 22.91 -0.21
CA HIS A 375 -0.23 24.02 -0.84
C HIS A 375 -0.10 23.89 -2.36
N ASP A 376 -0.09 22.68 -2.89
CA ASP A 376 -0.09 22.39 -4.32
C ASP A 376 -1.49 22.43 -4.97
N GLY A 377 -2.53 22.71 -4.17
CA GLY A 377 -3.93 22.71 -4.58
C GLY A 377 -4.62 21.36 -4.49
N SER A 378 -3.95 20.33 -4.02
CA SER A 378 -4.51 18.98 -3.84
C SER A 378 -5.56 18.95 -2.73
N HIS A 379 -6.58 18.10 -2.95
CA HIS A 379 -7.65 17.83 -2.00
C HIS A 379 -7.25 16.63 -1.13
N ILE A 380 -6.85 16.86 0.11
CA ILE A 380 -6.22 15.87 1.00
C ILE A 380 -7.14 15.50 2.15
N ILE A 381 -7.19 14.23 2.48
CA ILE A 381 -7.92 13.70 3.65
C ILE A 381 -7.48 14.43 4.92
N ASP A 382 -8.45 14.88 5.73
CA ASP A 382 -8.22 15.53 7.03
C ASP A 382 -9.04 14.82 8.11
N PRO A 383 -8.42 13.84 8.82
CA PRO A 383 -9.12 13.06 9.85
C PRO A 383 -9.69 13.93 10.99
N ALA A 384 -9.00 15.01 11.37
CA ALA A 384 -9.45 15.87 12.45
C ALA A 384 -10.68 16.66 12.04
N ALA A 385 -10.68 17.32 10.86
CA ALA A 385 -11.83 18.03 10.32
C ALA A 385 -13.00 17.08 10.06
N PHE A 386 -12.73 15.87 9.59
CA PHE A 386 -13.77 14.84 9.38
C PHE A 386 -14.46 14.48 10.69
N ILE A 387 -13.73 14.20 11.77
CA ILE A 387 -14.34 13.88 13.08
C ILE A 387 -15.16 15.03 13.63
N GLU A 388 -14.75 16.28 13.45
CA GLU A 388 -15.57 17.44 13.84
C GLU A 388 -16.86 17.51 13.01
N ALA A 389 -16.80 17.31 11.69
CA ALA A 389 -18.00 17.25 10.83
C ALA A 389 -18.96 16.12 11.24
N VAL A 390 -18.43 14.94 11.58
CA VAL A 390 -19.22 13.80 12.10
C VAL A 390 -19.90 14.14 13.45
N ARG A 391 -19.20 14.79 14.38
CA ARG A 391 -19.77 15.25 15.65
C ARG A 391 -20.90 16.24 15.47
N GLU A 392 -20.74 17.18 14.52
CA GLU A 392 -21.79 18.15 14.19
C GLU A 392 -23.02 17.48 13.60
N ALA A 393 -22.86 16.51 12.70
CA ALA A 393 -23.92 15.75 12.11
C ALA A 393 -24.66 14.88 13.16
N HIS A 394 -23.94 14.20 14.05
CA HIS A 394 -24.47 13.42 15.16
C HIS A 394 -25.28 14.31 16.13
N GLY A 395 -24.81 15.51 16.45
CA GLY A 395 -25.55 16.45 17.34
C GLY A 395 -26.82 17.04 16.74
N GLN A 396 -27.07 16.85 15.45
CA GLN A 396 -28.28 17.29 14.73
C GLN A 396 -29.30 16.15 14.52
N SER A 397 -28.91 14.91 14.77
CA SER A 397 -29.73 13.72 14.69
C SER A 397 -30.46 13.46 16.00
#